data_fc1b10f0cdf535f1e7196dca8d7fe2e6
#
_entry.id   fc1b10f0cdf535f1e7196dca8d7fe2e6
#
_cell.length_a   1.000
_cell.length_b   1.000
_cell.length_c   1.000
_cell.angle_alpha   90.00
_cell.angle_beta   90.00
_cell.angle_gamma   90.00
#
_symmetry.space_group_name_H-M   'P 1'
#
loop_
_entity.id
_entity.type
_entity.pdbx_description
1 polymer ?
#
loop_
_entity_poly.entity_id
_entity_poly.type
_entity_poly.pdbx_seq_one_letter_code
_entity_poly.pdbx_strand_id
1 'polypeptide(L)'
;IFLALPTQLAFLLWPVEHRLPIGSGDLPFALVFMGLSAVFASFWIAPSYAAVQNLVPQHWRTQASALMLLAINLLGMGLGPLLVGMLSDGFSAYGDDSVRYALSIGVSLGVVGGIAYLSGSTKYSRAIAQSKEGADT
;
A
#
# COMPACT_ATOMS: atom_id res chain seq x y z
N ILE A 1 0.16 7.31 1.11
CA ILE A 1 -0.32 6.50 -0.02
C ILE A 1 -0.17 7.29 -1.32
N PHE A 2 -0.72 8.50 -1.47
CA PHE A 2 -0.67 9.28 -2.73
C PHE A 2 0.73 9.61 -3.23
N LEU A 3 1.72 9.77 -2.36
CA LEU A 3 3.12 9.96 -2.75
C LEU A 3 3.80 8.64 -3.13
N ALA A 4 3.35 7.52 -2.59
CA ALA A 4 3.87 6.21 -2.93
C ALA A 4 3.48 5.77 -4.35
N LEU A 5 2.27 6.13 -4.81
CA LEU A 5 1.76 5.72 -6.13
C LEU A 5 2.62 6.22 -7.29
N PRO A 6 2.93 7.53 -7.42
CA PRO A 6 3.76 8.01 -8.53
C PRO A 6 5.18 7.47 -8.47
N THR A 7 5.77 7.29 -7.29
CA THR A 7 7.11 6.70 -7.16
C THR A 7 7.13 5.23 -7.53
N GLN A 8 6.07 4.48 -7.23
CA GLN A 8 5.93 3.07 -7.56
C GLN A 8 5.66 2.87 -9.05
N LEU A 9 4.84 3.72 -9.66
CA LEU A 9 4.65 3.73 -11.12
C LEU A 9 5.92 4.14 -11.84
N ALA A 10 6.66 5.13 -11.33
CA ALA A 10 7.95 5.50 -11.89
C ALA A 10 8.94 4.33 -11.84
N PHE A 11 8.99 3.59 -10.72
CA PHE A 11 9.82 2.38 -10.63
C PHE A 11 9.46 1.34 -11.69
N LEU A 12 8.16 1.08 -11.91
CA LEU A 12 7.69 0.05 -12.84
C LEU A 12 7.85 0.45 -14.32
N LEU A 13 7.62 1.72 -14.64
CA LEU A 13 7.56 2.19 -16.03
C LEU A 13 8.87 2.84 -16.50
N TRP A 14 9.79 3.17 -15.60
CA TRP A 14 11.05 3.83 -15.96
C TRP A 14 11.98 2.88 -16.74
N PRO A 15 12.60 3.33 -17.85
CA PRO A 15 13.55 2.54 -18.60
C PRO A 15 14.76 2.13 -17.76
N VAL A 16 15.12 0.86 -17.75
CA VAL A 16 16.24 0.29 -16.95
C VAL A 16 17.61 0.78 -17.46
N GLU A 17 17.64 1.38 -18.63
CA GLU A 17 18.86 1.86 -19.29
C GLU A 17 19.46 3.10 -18.61
N HIS A 18 18.65 3.89 -17.90
CA HIS A 18 19.12 5.07 -17.18
C HIS A 18 19.79 4.64 -15.87
N ARG A 19 21.10 4.81 -15.80
CA ARG A 19 21.94 4.43 -14.66
C ARG A 19 22.60 5.65 -14.02
N LEU A 20 22.71 5.59 -12.69
CA LEU A 20 23.49 6.55 -11.91
C LEU A 20 24.87 5.97 -11.66
N PRO A 21 25.96 6.66 -12.05
CA PRO A 21 27.30 6.28 -11.68
C PRO A 21 27.50 6.55 -10.17
N ILE A 22 27.54 5.51 -9.36
CA ILE A 22 27.80 5.62 -7.92
C ILE A 22 29.07 4.83 -7.60
N GLY A 23 30.17 5.50 -7.40
CA GLY A 23 31.47 4.90 -7.08
C GLY A 23 31.98 3.98 -8.19
N SER A 24 32.18 2.70 -7.89
CA SER A 24 32.67 1.69 -8.85
C SER A 24 31.54 0.90 -9.54
N GLY A 25 30.26 1.28 -9.36
CA GLY A 25 29.09 0.58 -9.92
C GLY A 25 28.04 1.51 -10.47
N ASP A 26 27.25 1.00 -11.41
CA ASP A 26 26.10 1.70 -12.00
C ASP A 26 24.81 1.19 -11.36
N LEU A 27 24.07 2.08 -10.67
CA LEU A 27 22.76 1.75 -10.13
C LEU A 27 21.65 2.24 -11.08
N PRO A 28 20.69 1.35 -11.45
CA PRO A 28 19.52 1.77 -12.19
C PRO A 28 18.70 2.81 -11.39
N PHE A 29 18.25 3.87 -12.04
CA PHE A 29 17.37 4.89 -11.44
C PHE A 29 16.10 4.26 -10.83
N ALA A 30 15.61 3.18 -11.42
CA ALA A 30 14.49 2.42 -10.93
C ALA A 30 14.64 2.00 -9.45
N LEU A 31 15.86 1.62 -9.00
CA LEU A 31 16.09 1.24 -7.60
C LEU A 31 15.93 2.41 -6.63
N VAL A 32 16.22 3.64 -7.05
CA VAL A 32 16.00 4.84 -6.24
C VAL A 32 14.48 5.04 -6.03
N PHE A 33 13.69 4.92 -7.09
CA PHE A 33 12.23 5.00 -7.00
C PHE A 33 11.64 3.85 -6.17
N MET A 34 12.20 2.65 -6.27
CA MET A 34 11.81 1.52 -5.42
C MET A 34 12.05 1.82 -3.94
N GLY A 35 13.23 2.32 -3.58
CA GLY A 35 13.54 2.70 -2.19
C GLY A 35 12.62 3.80 -1.67
N LEU A 36 12.38 4.83 -2.48
CA LEU A 36 11.50 5.93 -2.14
C LEU A 36 10.05 5.48 -1.97
N SER A 37 9.56 4.61 -2.86
CA SER A 37 8.21 4.05 -2.77
C SER A 37 8.03 3.18 -1.53
N ALA A 38 9.04 2.38 -1.16
CA ALA A 38 9.02 1.55 0.06
C ALA A 38 8.91 2.41 1.33
N VAL A 39 9.65 3.53 1.39
CA VAL A 39 9.55 4.47 2.51
C VAL A 39 8.14 5.04 2.59
N PHE A 40 7.61 5.60 1.51
CA PHE A 40 6.26 6.18 1.51
C PHE A 40 5.16 5.14 1.74
N ALA A 41 5.33 3.91 1.23
CA ALA A 41 4.41 2.82 1.48
C ALA A 41 4.37 2.41 2.95
N SER A 42 5.46 2.55 3.70
CA SER A 42 5.49 2.18 5.13
C SER A 42 4.75 3.14 6.03
N PHE A 43 4.56 4.41 5.63
CA PHE A 43 3.93 5.44 6.47
C PHE A 43 2.46 5.18 6.82
N TRP A 44 1.73 4.37 6.06
CA TRP A 44 0.33 4.08 6.34
C TRP A 44 0.13 3.03 7.45
N ILE A 45 1.13 2.20 7.72
CA ILE A 45 1.02 1.04 8.64
C ILE A 45 0.74 1.51 10.06
N ALA A 46 1.60 2.35 10.61
CA ALA A 46 1.50 2.80 11.99
C ALA A 46 0.18 3.54 12.31
N PRO A 47 -0.26 4.55 11.53
CA PRO A 47 -1.52 5.22 11.80
C PRO A 47 -2.74 4.30 11.61
N SER A 48 -2.67 3.31 10.72
CA SER A 48 -3.75 2.34 10.55
C SER A 48 -3.92 1.45 11.77
N TYR A 49 -2.83 0.91 12.32
CA TYR A 49 -2.88 0.14 13.56
C TYR A 49 -3.35 0.99 14.74
N ALA A 50 -2.85 2.21 14.87
CA ALA A 50 -3.29 3.13 15.93
C ALA A 50 -4.80 3.44 15.82
N ALA A 51 -5.31 3.67 14.60
CA ALA A 51 -6.72 3.92 14.37
C ALA A 51 -7.59 2.73 14.81
N VAL A 52 -7.22 1.51 14.41
CA VAL A 52 -7.96 0.30 14.80
C VAL A 52 -7.95 0.09 16.31
N GLN A 53 -6.78 0.26 16.96
CA GLN A 53 -6.65 0.08 18.41
C GLN A 53 -7.42 1.13 19.22
N ASN A 54 -7.57 2.35 18.70
CA ASN A 54 -8.32 3.41 19.37
C ASN A 54 -9.85 3.25 19.26
N LEU A 55 -10.33 2.47 18.30
CA LEU A 55 -11.76 2.22 18.10
C LEU A 55 -12.30 1.06 18.96
N VAL A 56 -11.42 0.28 19.59
CA VAL A 56 -11.81 -0.87 20.39
C VAL A 56 -11.41 -0.71 21.85
N PRO A 57 -12.18 -1.31 22.81
CA PRO A 57 -11.81 -1.37 24.21
C PRO A 57 -10.44 -2.01 24.42
N GLN A 58 -9.77 -1.66 25.52
CA GLN A 58 -8.39 -2.06 25.78
C GLN A 58 -8.17 -3.60 25.72
N HIS A 59 -9.11 -4.38 26.20
CA HIS A 59 -9.03 -5.85 26.24
C HIS A 59 -9.19 -6.49 24.83
N TRP A 60 -9.69 -5.76 23.81
CA TRP A 60 -9.82 -6.22 22.43
C TRP A 60 -8.70 -5.77 21.49
N ARG A 61 -7.81 -4.89 21.93
CA ARG A 61 -6.77 -4.26 21.06
C ARG A 61 -5.86 -5.28 20.39
N THR A 62 -5.42 -6.29 21.14
CA THR A 62 -4.56 -7.36 20.60
C THR A 62 -5.29 -8.16 19.52
N GLN A 63 -6.55 -8.52 19.76
CA GLN A 63 -7.36 -9.29 18.80
C GLN A 63 -7.65 -8.46 17.55
N ALA A 64 -7.99 -7.18 17.69
CA ALA A 64 -8.21 -6.27 16.57
C ALA A 64 -6.95 -6.11 15.71
N SER A 65 -5.77 -5.99 16.32
CA SER A 65 -4.49 -5.95 15.63
C SER A 65 -4.18 -7.26 14.90
N ALA A 66 -4.47 -8.40 15.52
CA ALA A 66 -4.29 -9.72 14.92
C ALA A 66 -5.20 -9.93 13.70
N LEU A 67 -6.47 -9.53 13.79
CA LEU A 67 -7.41 -9.58 12.67
C LEU A 67 -6.98 -8.66 11.52
N MET A 68 -6.51 -7.46 11.84
CA MET A 68 -5.97 -6.54 10.83
C MET A 68 -4.75 -7.15 10.12
N LEU A 69 -3.82 -7.73 10.88
CA LEU A 69 -2.65 -8.39 10.32
C LEU A 69 -3.03 -9.57 9.43
N LEU A 70 -4.00 -10.39 9.88
CA LEU A 70 -4.54 -11.50 9.10
C LEU A 70 -5.14 -10.99 7.77
N ALA A 71 -5.96 -9.95 7.81
CA ALA A 71 -6.55 -9.36 6.61
C ALA A 71 -5.49 -8.85 5.64
N ILE A 72 -4.48 -8.11 6.13
CA ILE A 72 -3.37 -7.59 5.30
C ILE A 72 -2.61 -8.74 4.64
N ASN A 73 -2.28 -9.79 5.39
CA ASN A 73 -1.52 -10.93 4.85
C ASN A 73 -2.37 -11.75 3.87
N LEU A 74 -3.63 -12.05 4.21
CA LEU A 74 -4.50 -12.84 3.35
C LEU A 74 -4.81 -12.12 2.03
N LEU A 75 -5.18 -10.86 2.09
CA LEU A 75 -5.53 -10.06 0.91
C LEU A 75 -4.27 -9.61 0.15
N GLY A 76 -3.24 -9.14 0.86
CA GLY A 76 -2.02 -8.63 0.24
C GLY A 76 -1.11 -9.73 -0.27
N MET A 77 -0.64 -10.62 0.61
CA MET A 77 0.33 -11.65 0.25
C MET A 77 -0.32 -12.91 -0.34
N GLY A 78 -1.58 -13.20 0.02
CA GLY A 78 -2.31 -14.35 -0.52
C GLY A 78 -2.92 -14.06 -1.88
N LEU A 79 -3.82 -13.10 -1.96
CA LEU A 79 -4.54 -12.79 -3.20
C LEU A 79 -3.75 -11.88 -4.15
N GLY A 80 -2.83 -11.05 -3.65
CA GLY A 80 -2.06 -10.10 -4.46
C GLY A 80 -1.31 -10.77 -5.61
N PRO A 81 -0.39 -11.71 -5.37
CA PRO A 81 0.34 -12.40 -6.42
C PRO A 81 -0.56 -13.18 -7.37
N LEU A 82 -1.65 -13.77 -6.87
CA LEU A 82 -2.62 -14.50 -7.69
C LEU A 82 -3.30 -13.56 -8.70
N LEU A 83 -3.76 -12.40 -8.27
CA LEU A 83 -4.38 -11.41 -9.14
C LEU A 83 -3.40 -10.86 -10.17
N VAL A 84 -2.15 -10.59 -9.77
CA VAL A 84 -1.09 -10.13 -10.68
C VAL A 84 -0.79 -11.22 -11.71
N GLY A 85 -0.72 -12.50 -11.32
CA GLY A 85 -0.54 -13.62 -12.23
C GLY A 85 -1.67 -13.71 -13.25
N MET A 86 -2.92 -13.70 -12.82
CA MET A 86 -4.09 -13.76 -13.71
C MET A 86 -4.14 -12.57 -14.69
N LEU A 87 -3.80 -11.37 -14.21
CA LEU A 87 -3.72 -10.18 -15.08
C LEU A 87 -2.56 -10.31 -16.09
N SER A 88 -1.39 -10.78 -15.63
CA SER A 88 -0.24 -11.01 -16.51
C SER A 88 -0.54 -12.02 -17.62
N ASP A 89 -1.26 -13.11 -17.29
CA ASP A 89 -1.70 -14.10 -18.28
C ASP A 89 -2.64 -13.47 -19.32
N GLY A 90 -3.53 -12.57 -18.89
CA GLY A 90 -4.40 -11.78 -19.77
C GLY A 90 -3.63 -10.84 -20.71
N PHE A 91 -2.44 -10.41 -20.29
CA PHE A 91 -1.53 -9.57 -21.08
C PHE A 91 -0.42 -10.35 -21.79
N SER A 92 -0.53 -11.66 -21.92
CA SER A 92 0.49 -12.53 -22.54
C SER A 92 0.92 -12.10 -23.95
N ALA A 93 0.05 -11.42 -24.69
CA ALA A 93 0.36 -10.84 -26.01
C ALA A 93 1.47 -9.76 -25.97
N TYR A 94 1.76 -9.17 -24.81
CA TYR A 94 2.80 -8.17 -24.62
C TYR A 94 4.16 -8.76 -24.18
N GLY A 95 4.29 -10.10 -24.12
CA GLY A 95 5.54 -10.78 -23.81
C GLY A 95 6.09 -10.44 -22.44
N ASP A 96 7.37 -10.07 -22.38
CA ASP A 96 8.09 -9.80 -21.12
C ASP A 96 7.54 -8.59 -20.34
N ASP A 97 6.82 -7.68 -20.98
CA ASP A 97 6.20 -6.52 -20.35
C ASP A 97 4.84 -6.83 -19.68
N SER A 98 4.28 -8.02 -19.86
CA SER A 98 2.97 -8.43 -19.32
C SER A 98 2.88 -8.24 -17.80
N VAL A 99 3.91 -8.62 -17.07
CA VAL A 99 3.99 -8.46 -15.60
C VAL A 99 4.06 -6.98 -15.20
N ARG A 100 4.77 -6.16 -15.95
CA ARG A 100 4.87 -4.71 -15.70
C ARG A 100 3.52 -4.03 -15.82
N TYR A 101 2.74 -4.36 -16.85
CA TYR A 101 1.39 -3.84 -17.03
C TYR A 101 0.43 -4.34 -15.94
N ALA A 102 0.48 -5.63 -15.59
CA ALA A 102 -0.32 -6.20 -14.52
C ALA A 102 -0.04 -5.52 -13.16
N LEU A 103 1.23 -5.32 -12.82
CA LEU A 103 1.64 -4.60 -11.61
C LEU A 103 1.23 -3.13 -11.63
N SER A 104 1.32 -2.45 -12.79
CA SER A 104 0.91 -1.05 -12.92
C SER A 104 -0.59 -0.87 -12.67
N ILE A 105 -1.42 -1.81 -13.14
CA ILE A 105 -2.85 -1.85 -12.83
C ILE A 105 -3.06 -2.06 -11.33
N GLY A 106 -2.38 -3.03 -10.73
CA GLY A 106 -2.45 -3.29 -9.29
C GLY A 106 -2.11 -2.05 -8.45
N VAL A 107 -1.04 -1.35 -8.81
CA VAL A 107 -0.63 -0.09 -8.16
C VAL A 107 -1.68 1.00 -8.36
N SER A 108 -2.27 1.11 -9.54
CA SER A 108 -3.31 2.10 -9.84
C SER A 108 -4.58 1.88 -9.01
N LEU A 109 -4.93 0.63 -8.69
CA LEU A 109 -6.01 0.31 -7.75
C LEU A 109 -5.72 0.83 -6.33
N GLY A 110 -4.47 1.08 -5.98
CA GLY A 110 -4.09 1.75 -4.73
C GLY A 110 -4.66 3.16 -4.59
N VAL A 111 -5.02 3.84 -5.70
CA VAL A 111 -5.76 5.12 -5.68
C VAL A 111 -7.11 4.94 -4.99
N VAL A 112 -7.83 3.88 -5.33
CA VAL A 112 -9.13 3.56 -4.73
C VAL A 112 -8.98 3.32 -3.23
N GLY A 113 -7.94 2.57 -2.82
CA GLY A 113 -7.59 2.38 -1.41
C GLY A 113 -7.26 3.70 -0.71
N GLY A 114 -6.52 4.59 -1.35
CA GLY A 114 -6.20 5.92 -0.84
C GLY A 114 -7.44 6.78 -0.63
N ILE A 115 -8.36 6.80 -1.58
CA ILE A 115 -9.64 7.53 -1.48
C ILE A 115 -10.50 6.94 -0.35
N ALA A 116 -10.60 5.62 -0.25
CA ALA A 116 -11.30 4.95 0.83
C ALA A 116 -10.70 5.30 2.20
N TYR A 117 -9.38 5.38 2.31
CA TYR A 117 -8.68 5.78 3.53
C TYR A 117 -9.00 7.23 3.93
N LEU A 118 -9.01 8.16 2.97
CA LEU A 118 -9.38 9.56 3.23
C LEU A 118 -10.85 9.69 3.64
N SER A 119 -11.76 8.99 2.98
CA SER A 119 -13.17 8.99 3.35
C SER A 119 -13.44 8.38 4.73
N GLY A 120 -12.61 7.40 5.13
CA GLY A 120 -12.62 6.80 6.46
C GLY A 120 -12.17 7.77 7.56
N SER A 121 -11.23 8.68 7.25
CA SER A 121 -10.66 9.61 8.25
C SER A 121 -11.71 10.55 8.85
N THR A 122 -12.68 11.02 8.07
CA THR A 122 -13.77 11.89 8.53
C THR A 122 -14.75 11.15 9.44
N LYS A 123 -15.02 9.87 9.15
CA LYS A 123 -15.88 9.02 10.01
C LYS A 123 -15.16 8.67 11.31
N TYR A 124 -13.87 8.42 11.25
CA TYR A 124 -13.02 8.13 12.42
C TYR A 124 -13.04 9.28 13.43
N SER A 125 -12.89 10.52 12.98
CA SER A 125 -12.95 11.71 13.85
C SER A 125 -14.28 11.82 14.60
N ARG A 126 -15.40 11.53 13.94
CA ARG A 126 -16.73 11.50 14.56
C ARG A 126 -16.90 10.37 15.57
N ALA A 127 -16.41 9.16 15.26
CA ALA A 127 -16.49 8.02 16.16
C ALA A 127 -15.70 8.25 17.47
N ILE A 128 -14.53 8.86 17.37
CA ILE A 128 -13.72 9.22 18.55
C ILE A 128 -14.41 10.30 19.40
N ALA A 129 -15.03 11.31 18.77
CA ALA A 129 -15.77 12.35 19.51
C ALA A 129 -16.92 11.74 20.31
N GLN A 130 -17.71 10.85 19.70
CA GLN A 130 -18.83 10.17 20.37
C GLN A 130 -18.37 9.25 21.51
N SER A 131 -17.23 8.56 21.35
CA SER A 131 -16.71 7.68 22.40
C SER A 131 -16.23 8.44 23.64
N LYS A 132 -15.78 9.69 23.48
CA LYS A 132 -15.41 10.57 24.59
C LYS A 132 -16.62 11.10 25.32
N GLU A 133 -17.66 11.56 24.60
CA GLU A 133 -18.90 12.02 25.20
C GLU A 133 -19.62 10.94 26.02
N GLY A 134 -19.58 9.67 25.58
CA GLY A 134 -20.16 8.54 26.29
C GLY A 134 -19.33 8.05 27.49
N ALA A 135 -18.08 8.48 27.63
CA ALA A 135 -17.24 8.16 28.79
C ALA A 135 -17.36 9.17 29.93
N ASP A 136 -17.90 10.36 29.65
CA ASP A 136 -18.08 11.45 30.62
C ASP A 136 -19.50 11.46 31.25
N THR A 137 -20.36 10.50 30.86
CA THR A 137 -21.70 10.28 31.43
C THR A 137 -21.76 8.99 32.24
#